data_4a120842c3b0d56437210222c6259344
#
_entry.id   4a120842c3b0d56437210222c6259344
#
_cell.length_a   1.000
_cell.length_b   1.000
_cell.length_c   1.000
_cell.angle_alpha   90.00
_cell.angle_beta   90.00
_cell.angle_gamma   90.00
#
_symmetry.space_group_name_H-M   'P 1'
#
loop_
_entity.id
_entity.type
_entity.pdbx_description
1 polymer ?
#
loop_
_entity_poly.entity_id
_entity_poly.type
_entity_poly.pdbx_seq_one_letter_code
_entity_poly.pdbx_strand_id
1 'polypeptide(L)'
;MADGKIKSGAQLAPNKTLDAALEAIVNSAAQPLSSLSVLAVKAGKTVYHKQFGAKWIDVTNPANNKPADAATMYRIASISKLVTTLGVMKLVETGKLNLDEDVSKYLGYTLRNPHFADTPITLRQMLSHTSSLRDDGGYYWEASLKLGLRDVLLPGGVGYGKGAMWARNAKPGVYFQYANLPWGVIGSVMESVTGERFDRLMRRLVLDPMALPGGFHPADLSDADLANVATLYRKRTEVNGKEVWNSSGPWIPQVDDHSKQRPAPRALPDYKISTNGTLFGPQGNCRLSAAGLAEIMLMLMNDGVHRGKVILKPATVAEMLREQWRHNGKGEKVAGGSNGDPNGEADFGSARRLMNAWGLGNQHFLDITGAGNGDRLVRAGGYRAYGHLGDAWGLKSAMVFNPFSRDGMIYLIGGHGVDPETTPGEYSGMYRHEEKILDALYTLAVNPAQ
;
A
#
# COMPACT_ATOMS: atom_id res chain seq x y z
N MET A 1 5.34 -26.13 -22.05
CA MET A 1 5.39 -24.71 -22.43
C MET A 1 4.08 -24.38 -23.07
N ALA A 2 3.11 -23.91 -22.32
CA ALA A 2 1.80 -23.50 -22.82
C ALA A 2 1.67 -22.00 -22.58
N ASP A 3 1.55 -21.26 -23.67
CA ASP A 3 1.30 -19.82 -23.72
C ASP A 3 0.06 -19.47 -22.87
N GLY A 4 0.30 -18.96 -21.67
CA GLY A 4 -0.74 -18.43 -20.78
C GLY A 4 -1.21 -17.05 -21.23
N LYS A 5 -1.72 -16.91 -22.44
CA LYS A 5 -2.44 -15.70 -22.84
C LYS A 5 -3.69 -15.58 -21.97
N ILE A 6 -3.72 -14.55 -21.13
CA ILE A 6 -4.95 -14.09 -20.46
C ILE A 6 -6.00 -13.94 -21.55
N LYS A 7 -7.01 -14.81 -21.55
CA LYS A 7 -8.17 -14.64 -22.45
C LYS A 7 -8.76 -13.28 -22.12
N SER A 8 -8.73 -12.38 -23.08
CA SER A 8 -9.40 -11.07 -23.00
C SER A 8 -10.84 -11.32 -22.58
N GLY A 9 -11.22 -10.88 -21.39
CA GLY A 9 -12.59 -10.87 -20.93
C GLY A 9 -13.46 -10.09 -21.93
N ALA A 10 -14.77 -10.31 -21.88
CA ALA A 10 -15.72 -9.59 -22.69
C ALA A 10 -15.38 -8.09 -22.70
N GLN A 11 -15.33 -7.50 -23.89
CA GLN A 11 -15.01 -6.08 -24.05
C GLN A 11 -16.01 -5.27 -23.24
N LEU A 12 -15.52 -4.49 -22.27
CA LEU A 12 -16.37 -3.64 -21.43
C LEU A 12 -17.08 -2.60 -22.31
N ALA A 13 -18.35 -2.33 -22.02
CA ALA A 13 -19.08 -1.29 -22.72
C ALA A 13 -18.43 0.08 -22.50
N PRO A 14 -18.30 0.93 -23.53
CA PRO A 14 -17.74 2.26 -23.39
C PRO A 14 -18.56 3.11 -22.41
N ASN A 15 -17.89 3.78 -21.47
CA ASN A 15 -18.50 4.76 -20.58
C ASN A 15 -17.90 6.16 -20.87
N LYS A 16 -18.40 6.80 -21.92
CA LYS A 16 -17.88 8.09 -22.42
C LYS A 16 -17.95 9.20 -21.38
N THR A 17 -18.98 9.21 -20.53
CA THR A 17 -19.16 10.21 -19.47
C THR A 17 -18.06 10.08 -18.42
N LEU A 18 -17.78 8.85 -17.95
CA LEU A 18 -16.71 8.57 -16.99
C LEU A 18 -15.33 8.82 -17.63
N ASP A 19 -15.16 8.44 -18.90
CA ASP A 19 -13.93 8.72 -19.65
C ASP A 19 -13.60 10.22 -19.64
N ALA A 20 -14.56 11.05 -20.02
CA ALA A 20 -14.39 12.51 -20.06
C ALA A 20 -14.13 13.11 -18.68
N ALA A 21 -14.82 12.62 -17.64
CA ALA A 21 -14.62 13.09 -16.26
C ALA A 21 -13.19 12.79 -15.76
N LEU A 22 -12.70 11.57 -15.98
CA LEU A 22 -11.35 11.17 -15.56
C LEU A 22 -10.26 11.85 -16.39
N GLU A 23 -10.48 12.00 -17.70
CA GLU A 23 -9.56 12.73 -18.57
C GLU A 23 -9.41 14.19 -18.16
N ALA A 24 -10.51 14.84 -17.77
CA ALA A 24 -10.48 16.21 -17.24
C ALA A 24 -9.70 16.32 -15.92
N ILE A 25 -9.73 15.29 -15.07
CA ILE A 25 -8.92 15.23 -13.84
C ILE A 25 -7.44 15.13 -14.20
N VAL A 26 -7.07 14.19 -15.09
CA VAL A 26 -5.67 13.96 -15.49
C VAL A 26 -5.06 15.18 -16.17
N ASN A 27 -5.81 15.81 -17.06
CA ASN A 27 -5.37 16.96 -17.87
C ASN A 27 -5.66 18.31 -17.20
N SER A 28 -6.00 18.32 -15.91
CA SER A 28 -6.27 19.56 -15.18
C SER A 28 -5.06 20.50 -15.23
N ALA A 29 -5.25 21.73 -15.75
CA ALA A 29 -4.18 22.73 -15.76
C ALA A 29 -3.71 23.11 -14.34
N ALA A 30 -4.61 23.08 -13.37
CA ALA A 30 -4.30 23.39 -11.97
C ALA A 30 -3.61 22.23 -11.24
N GLN A 31 -3.91 20.99 -11.60
CA GLN A 31 -3.43 19.77 -10.90
C GLN A 31 -3.18 18.62 -11.89
N PRO A 32 -2.24 18.78 -12.84
CA PRO A 32 -2.01 17.74 -13.84
C PRO A 32 -1.45 16.46 -13.19
N LEU A 33 -1.88 15.32 -13.72
CA LEU A 33 -1.34 14.02 -13.35
C LEU A 33 -0.50 13.45 -14.50
N SER A 34 0.61 12.73 -14.19
CA SER A 34 1.43 12.11 -15.24
C SER A 34 0.72 10.93 -15.90
N SER A 35 0.05 10.12 -15.09
CA SER A 35 -0.79 9.01 -15.52
C SER A 35 -1.80 8.63 -14.45
N LEU A 36 -2.85 7.94 -14.89
CA LEU A 36 -3.89 7.40 -14.02
C LEU A 36 -4.35 6.05 -14.57
N SER A 37 -4.33 5.01 -13.76
CA SER A 37 -4.97 3.72 -14.04
C SER A 37 -6.11 3.50 -13.07
N VAL A 38 -7.31 3.24 -13.56
CA VAL A 38 -8.52 3.06 -12.74
C VAL A 38 -9.26 1.80 -13.11
N LEU A 39 -9.92 1.21 -12.10
CA LEU A 39 -10.78 0.06 -12.28
C LEU A 39 -11.96 0.13 -11.30
N ALA A 40 -13.15 -0.21 -11.77
CA ALA A 40 -14.34 -0.32 -10.95
C ALA A 40 -14.96 -1.71 -11.07
N VAL A 41 -15.43 -2.22 -9.93
CA VAL A 41 -16.14 -3.50 -9.80
C VAL A 41 -17.53 -3.21 -9.24
N LYS A 42 -18.55 -3.83 -9.82
CA LYS A 42 -19.94 -3.84 -9.35
C LYS A 42 -20.42 -5.28 -9.23
N ALA A 43 -20.97 -5.64 -8.07
CA ALA A 43 -21.51 -6.98 -7.81
C ALA A 43 -20.52 -8.10 -8.19
N GLY A 44 -19.24 -7.92 -7.90
CA GLY A 44 -18.17 -8.90 -8.18
C GLY A 44 -17.74 -9.00 -9.64
N LYS A 45 -18.12 -8.05 -10.49
CA LYS A 45 -17.71 -8.01 -11.91
C LYS A 45 -17.04 -6.69 -12.24
N THR A 46 -15.93 -6.73 -12.97
CA THR A 46 -15.32 -5.51 -13.50
C THR A 46 -16.28 -4.85 -14.48
N VAL A 47 -16.62 -3.58 -14.20
CA VAL A 47 -17.54 -2.78 -15.04
C VAL A 47 -16.83 -1.63 -15.74
N TYR A 48 -15.64 -1.25 -15.27
CA TYR A 48 -14.82 -0.23 -15.89
C TYR A 48 -13.34 -0.50 -15.66
N HIS A 49 -12.51 -0.28 -16.67
CA HIS A 49 -11.05 -0.37 -16.58
C HIS A 49 -10.43 0.50 -17.67
N LYS A 50 -9.71 1.55 -17.30
CA LYS A 50 -9.10 2.46 -18.25
C LYS A 50 -7.83 3.11 -17.71
N GLN A 51 -6.98 3.57 -18.62
CA GLN A 51 -5.73 4.26 -18.34
C GLN A 51 -5.68 5.57 -19.10
N PHE A 52 -5.00 6.56 -18.49
CA PHE A 52 -4.81 7.91 -19.00
C PHE A 52 -3.38 8.35 -18.78
N GLY A 53 -2.85 9.23 -19.63
CA GLY A 53 -1.51 9.78 -19.52
C GLY A 53 -0.41 8.78 -19.87
N ALA A 54 0.80 9.00 -19.38
CA ALA A 54 2.00 8.26 -19.80
C ALA A 54 2.66 7.52 -18.64
N LYS A 55 2.95 6.22 -18.84
CA LYS A 55 3.77 5.41 -17.91
C LYS A 55 5.24 5.78 -17.92
N TRP A 56 5.70 6.42 -19.00
CA TRP A 56 7.02 7.00 -19.11
C TRP A 56 6.99 8.27 -19.94
N ILE A 57 7.66 9.32 -19.47
CA ILE A 57 7.67 10.65 -20.07
C ILE A 57 9.09 10.98 -20.51
N ASP A 58 9.28 11.28 -21.80
CA ASP A 58 10.48 11.88 -22.31
C ASP A 58 10.38 13.41 -22.19
N VAL A 59 11.11 13.96 -21.24
CA VAL A 59 11.09 15.41 -20.95
C VAL A 59 11.69 16.25 -22.08
N THR A 60 12.44 15.63 -22.99
CA THR A 60 13.11 16.32 -24.12
C THR A 60 12.27 16.25 -25.40
N ASN A 61 11.53 15.18 -25.59
CA ASN A 61 10.68 14.97 -26.77
C ASN A 61 9.38 14.25 -26.40
N PRO A 62 8.29 14.98 -26.15
CA PRO A 62 7.00 14.40 -25.77
C PRO A 62 6.43 13.36 -26.76
N ALA A 63 6.87 13.38 -28.04
CA ALA A 63 6.46 12.37 -29.03
C ALA A 63 6.95 10.94 -28.68
N ASN A 64 7.97 10.83 -27.84
CA ASN A 64 8.50 9.56 -27.35
C ASN A 64 7.78 9.02 -26.09
N ASN A 65 6.83 9.77 -25.54
CA ASN A 65 6.08 9.35 -24.37
C ASN A 65 5.44 7.98 -24.58
N LYS A 66 5.55 7.11 -23.57
CA LYS A 66 4.91 5.80 -23.60
C LYS A 66 3.59 5.86 -22.85
N PRO A 67 2.45 5.66 -23.52
CA PRO A 67 1.14 5.74 -22.87
C PRO A 67 0.98 4.65 -21.80
N ALA A 68 0.24 4.93 -20.74
CA ALA A 68 -0.21 3.91 -19.81
C ALA A 68 -1.24 3.00 -20.50
N ASP A 69 -1.19 1.70 -20.22
CA ASP A 69 -2.05 0.67 -20.76
C ASP A 69 -2.57 -0.29 -19.67
N ALA A 70 -3.39 -1.25 -20.04
CA ALA A 70 -4.01 -2.19 -19.09
C ALA A 70 -2.99 -3.06 -18.32
N ALA A 71 -1.80 -3.26 -18.88
CA ALA A 71 -0.72 -4.03 -18.26
C ALA A 71 0.21 -3.14 -17.41
N THR A 72 0.03 -1.82 -17.45
CA THR A 72 0.91 -0.89 -16.71
C THR A 72 0.85 -1.17 -15.21
N MET A 73 2.00 -1.49 -14.65
CA MET A 73 2.22 -1.75 -13.23
C MET A 73 2.79 -0.52 -12.55
N TYR A 74 2.30 -0.23 -11.36
CA TYR A 74 2.82 0.83 -10.51
C TYR A 74 3.41 0.25 -9.24
N ARG A 75 4.43 0.89 -8.69
CA ARG A 75 4.82 0.64 -7.31
C ARG A 75 3.70 1.11 -6.41
N ILE A 76 2.88 0.17 -5.90
CA ILE A 76 1.57 0.45 -5.26
C ILE A 76 1.67 1.03 -3.84
N ALA A 77 2.88 1.39 -3.40
CA ALA A 77 3.13 1.93 -2.06
C ALA A 77 2.46 1.08 -0.97
N SER A 78 1.77 1.69 -0.02
CA SER A 78 1.26 1.01 1.17
C SER A 78 0.15 -0.03 0.93
N ILE A 79 -0.45 -0.10 -0.26
CA ILE A 79 -1.29 -1.26 -0.63
C ILE A 79 -0.47 -2.57 -0.56
N SER A 80 0.86 -2.48 -0.68
CA SER A 80 1.78 -3.62 -0.45
C SER A 80 1.60 -4.29 0.90
N LYS A 81 1.15 -3.56 1.93
CA LYS A 81 0.87 -4.09 3.26
C LYS A 81 -0.25 -5.11 3.23
N LEU A 82 -1.32 -4.82 2.51
CA LEU A 82 -2.42 -5.75 2.32
C LEU A 82 -1.94 -7.00 1.55
N VAL A 83 -1.14 -6.82 0.49
CA VAL A 83 -0.54 -7.94 -0.28
C VAL A 83 0.37 -8.79 0.61
N THR A 84 1.23 -8.17 1.43
CA THR A 84 2.10 -8.88 2.38
C THR A 84 1.29 -9.66 3.40
N THR A 85 0.16 -9.11 3.87
CA THR A 85 -0.74 -9.79 4.81
C THR A 85 -1.30 -11.07 4.22
N LEU A 86 -1.59 -11.15 2.93
CA LEU A 86 -2.00 -12.41 2.29
C LEU A 86 -0.95 -13.51 2.48
N GLY A 87 0.33 -13.17 2.34
CA GLY A 87 1.45 -14.10 2.60
C GLY A 87 1.52 -14.54 4.06
N VAL A 88 1.35 -13.60 5.01
CA VAL A 88 1.28 -13.91 6.45
C VAL A 88 0.12 -14.88 6.72
N MET A 89 -1.07 -14.59 6.20
CA MET A 89 -2.26 -15.41 6.44
C MET A 89 -2.14 -16.82 5.82
N LYS A 90 -1.43 -16.97 4.70
CA LYS A 90 -1.06 -18.30 4.17
C LYS A 90 -0.19 -19.09 5.15
N LEU A 91 0.77 -18.43 5.78
CA LEU A 91 1.64 -19.07 6.77
C LEU A 91 0.87 -19.39 8.07
N VAL A 92 -0.11 -18.58 8.43
CA VAL A 92 -1.04 -18.88 9.54
C VAL A 92 -1.89 -20.09 9.22
N GLU A 93 -2.48 -20.19 8.04
CA GLU A 93 -3.27 -21.35 7.61
C GLU A 93 -2.50 -22.68 7.65
N THR A 94 -1.20 -22.62 7.40
CA THR A 94 -0.32 -23.81 7.43
C THR A 94 0.29 -24.07 8.79
N GLY A 95 -0.09 -23.32 9.83
CA GLY A 95 0.40 -23.47 11.19
C GLY A 95 1.87 -23.05 11.40
N LYS A 96 2.48 -22.41 10.39
CA LYS A 96 3.86 -21.89 10.51
C LYS A 96 3.93 -20.61 11.33
N LEU A 97 2.86 -19.83 11.34
CA LEU A 97 2.71 -18.61 12.13
C LEU A 97 1.44 -18.66 12.97
N ASN A 98 1.47 -18.00 14.12
CA ASN A 98 0.31 -17.73 14.95
C ASN A 98 0.21 -16.21 15.14
N LEU A 99 -0.96 -15.64 14.91
CA LEU A 99 -1.20 -14.19 15.00
C LEU A 99 -0.96 -13.66 16.42
N ASP A 100 -1.21 -14.48 17.43
CA ASP A 100 -1.22 -14.10 18.85
C ASP A 100 0.02 -14.58 19.62
N GLU A 101 0.93 -15.27 18.95
CA GLU A 101 2.20 -15.70 19.53
C GLU A 101 3.17 -14.52 19.62
N ASP A 102 3.99 -14.49 20.67
CA ASP A 102 5.11 -13.57 20.81
C ASP A 102 6.08 -13.74 19.64
N VAL A 103 6.29 -12.66 18.86
CA VAL A 103 7.19 -12.72 17.69
C VAL A 103 8.64 -13.01 18.03
N SER A 104 9.05 -12.82 19.27
CA SER A 104 10.37 -13.20 19.76
C SER A 104 10.68 -14.67 19.51
N LYS A 105 9.65 -15.53 19.54
CA LYS A 105 9.77 -16.97 19.26
C LYS A 105 10.28 -17.24 17.84
N TYR A 106 9.89 -16.39 16.89
CA TYR A 106 10.29 -16.54 15.48
C TYR A 106 11.62 -15.85 15.16
N LEU A 107 11.93 -14.75 15.87
CA LEU A 107 13.10 -13.93 15.59
C LEU A 107 14.41 -14.48 16.17
N GLY A 108 14.33 -15.40 17.15
CA GLY A 108 15.50 -15.93 17.85
C GLY A 108 16.14 -14.94 18.85
N TYR A 109 15.46 -13.83 19.14
CA TYR A 109 15.79 -12.89 20.20
C TYR A 109 14.52 -12.25 20.77
N THR A 110 14.59 -11.77 22.01
CA THR A 110 13.45 -11.12 22.67
C THR A 110 13.24 -9.72 22.09
N LEU A 111 12.11 -9.54 21.39
CA LEU A 111 11.67 -8.22 20.91
C LEU A 111 10.66 -7.65 21.86
N ARG A 112 11.01 -6.52 22.49
CA ARG A 112 10.17 -5.80 23.47
C ARG A 112 10.34 -4.31 23.28
N ASN A 113 9.25 -3.59 23.52
CA ASN A 113 9.37 -2.16 23.78
C ASN A 113 10.08 -1.98 25.13
N PRO A 114 11.23 -1.28 25.20
CA PRO A 114 11.99 -1.13 26.45
C PRO A 114 11.21 -0.45 27.58
N HIS A 115 10.18 0.33 27.23
CA HIS A 115 9.31 0.99 28.20
C HIS A 115 8.19 0.08 28.74
N PHE A 116 8.00 -1.09 28.12
CA PHE A 116 6.98 -2.10 28.45
C PHE A 116 7.57 -3.50 28.31
N ALA A 117 8.66 -3.77 29.04
CA ALA A 117 9.49 -4.97 28.87
C ALA A 117 8.76 -6.30 29.08
N ASP A 118 7.70 -6.32 29.89
CA ASP A 118 6.90 -7.51 30.17
C ASP A 118 5.77 -7.74 29.16
N THR A 119 5.62 -6.86 28.15
CA THR A 119 4.52 -6.97 27.18
C THR A 119 4.99 -7.62 25.89
N PRO A 120 4.49 -8.80 25.53
CA PRO A 120 4.77 -9.42 24.24
C PRO A 120 4.28 -8.58 23.06
N ILE A 121 4.99 -8.68 21.96
CA ILE A 121 4.59 -8.13 20.67
C ILE A 121 4.16 -9.27 19.76
N THR A 122 3.00 -9.14 19.12
CA THR A 122 2.41 -10.18 18.27
C THR A 122 2.26 -9.73 16.82
N LEU A 123 2.10 -10.68 15.90
CA LEU A 123 1.79 -10.36 14.50
C LEU A 123 0.47 -9.61 14.37
N ARG A 124 -0.55 -9.95 15.16
CA ARG A 124 -1.83 -9.26 15.19
C ARG A 124 -1.64 -7.76 15.47
N GLN A 125 -0.85 -7.44 16.48
CA GLN A 125 -0.57 -6.05 16.84
C GLN A 125 0.21 -5.32 15.74
N MET A 126 1.16 -5.98 15.08
CA MET A 126 1.91 -5.37 13.97
C MET A 126 1.03 -5.14 12.75
N LEU A 127 0.21 -6.12 12.37
CA LEU A 127 -0.71 -6.02 11.23
C LEU A 127 -1.84 -5.01 11.45
N SER A 128 -2.16 -4.69 12.69
CA SER A 128 -3.17 -3.69 13.06
C SER A 128 -2.59 -2.35 13.55
N HIS A 129 -1.29 -2.13 13.37
CA HIS A 129 -0.59 -0.92 13.78
C HIS A 129 -0.72 -0.56 15.28
N THR A 130 -0.82 -1.57 16.14
CA THR A 130 -0.90 -1.41 17.60
C THR A 130 0.30 -1.96 18.35
N SER A 131 1.42 -2.23 17.66
CA SER A 131 2.61 -2.90 18.24
C SER A 131 3.53 -1.98 19.04
N SER A 132 3.24 -0.69 19.13
CA SER A 132 4.11 0.36 19.72
C SER A 132 5.44 0.61 18.98
N LEU A 133 5.64 -0.02 17.82
CA LEU A 133 6.75 0.31 16.91
C LEU A 133 6.42 1.59 16.12
N ARG A 134 7.44 2.43 15.88
CA ARG A 134 7.35 3.74 15.25
C ARG A 134 8.39 3.90 14.15
N ASP A 135 8.15 4.85 13.26
CA ASP A 135 9.06 5.17 12.14
C ASP A 135 10.08 6.28 12.47
N ASP A 136 10.01 6.91 13.66
CA ASP A 136 10.83 8.09 14.01
C ASP A 136 12.33 7.81 14.02
N GLY A 137 12.73 6.56 14.26
CA GLY A 137 14.11 6.09 14.15
C GLY A 137 14.46 5.54 12.76
N GLY A 138 13.52 5.61 11.81
CA GLY A 138 13.64 5.01 10.49
C GLY A 138 12.94 3.65 10.38
N TYR A 139 12.75 3.20 9.14
CA TYR A 139 12.12 1.91 8.84
C TYR A 139 12.79 1.16 7.68
N TYR A 140 13.97 1.62 7.25
CA TYR A 140 14.76 0.99 6.18
C TYR A 140 16.24 1.18 6.48
N TRP A 141 17.00 0.09 6.42
CA TRP A 141 18.45 0.10 6.56
C TRP A 141 19.07 -0.63 5.38
N GLU A 142 19.90 0.09 4.63
CA GLU A 142 20.57 -0.45 3.46
C GLU A 142 21.52 -1.60 3.80
N ALA A 143 21.69 -2.53 2.86
CA ALA A 143 22.57 -3.67 3.01
C ALA A 143 24.04 -3.27 3.27
N SER A 144 24.48 -2.13 2.73
CA SER A 144 25.82 -1.55 2.92
C SER A 144 26.13 -1.23 4.38
N LEU A 145 25.10 -0.91 5.18
CA LEU A 145 25.25 -0.64 6.61
C LEU A 145 25.50 -1.92 7.42
N LYS A 146 25.26 -3.10 6.87
CA LYS A 146 25.39 -4.42 7.53
C LYS A 146 24.64 -4.52 8.86
N LEU A 147 23.54 -3.75 9.02
CA LEU A 147 22.69 -3.74 10.19
C LEU A 147 21.55 -4.74 10.04
N GLY A 148 21.33 -5.53 11.08
CA GLY A 148 20.11 -6.31 11.24
C GLY A 148 19.07 -5.61 12.11
N LEU A 149 17.84 -6.10 12.11
CA LEU A 149 16.79 -5.55 12.97
C LEU A 149 17.14 -5.64 14.47
N ARG A 150 17.91 -6.64 14.87
CA ARG A 150 18.41 -6.76 16.23
C ARG A 150 19.26 -5.56 16.64
N ASP A 151 20.12 -5.08 15.70
CA ASP A 151 21.06 -3.98 15.97
C ASP A 151 20.35 -2.64 16.12
N VAL A 152 19.17 -2.49 15.53
CA VAL A 152 18.41 -1.22 15.56
C VAL A 152 17.26 -1.22 16.55
N LEU A 153 16.72 -2.38 16.90
CA LEU A 153 15.55 -2.48 17.77
C LEU A 153 15.89 -2.77 19.24
N LEU A 154 17.05 -3.36 19.53
CA LEU A 154 17.40 -3.70 20.91
C LEU A 154 18.30 -2.64 21.55
N PRO A 155 18.06 -2.29 22.84
CA PRO A 155 18.98 -1.44 23.59
C PRO A 155 20.41 -1.97 23.54
N GLY A 156 21.37 -1.08 23.30
CA GLY A 156 22.78 -1.44 23.14
C GLY A 156 23.18 -1.89 21.74
N GLY A 157 22.26 -2.06 20.81
CA GLY A 157 22.56 -2.28 19.39
C GLY A 157 23.18 -1.05 18.75
N VAL A 158 24.09 -1.25 17.79
CA VAL A 158 24.87 -0.15 17.17
C VAL A 158 24.00 0.83 16.37
N GLY A 159 22.81 0.42 15.92
CA GLY A 159 21.84 1.26 15.23
C GLY A 159 20.67 1.71 16.11
N TYR A 160 20.66 1.37 17.39
CA TYR A 160 19.54 1.68 18.30
C TYR A 160 19.34 3.18 18.53
N GLY A 161 20.42 3.95 18.51
CA GLY A 161 20.39 5.39 18.75
C GLY A 161 19.76 5.73 20.12
N LYS A 162 18.69 6.57 20.09
CA LYS A 162 17.93 6.97 21.29
C LYS A 162 16.65 6.13 21.47
N GLY A 163 16.47 5.05 20.73
CA GLY A 163 15.30 4.19 20.79
C GLY A 163 14.02 4.82 20.22
N ALA A 164 14.16 5.72 19.25
CA ALA A 164 13.04 6.42 18.62
C ALA A 164 12.08 5.49 17.85
N MET A 165 12.47 4.23 17.63
CA MET A 165 11.59 3.19 17.06
C MET A 165 10.51 2.69 18.04
N TRP A 166 10.52 3.18 19.29
CA TRP A 166 9.61 2.73 20.35
C TRP A 166 8.76 3.85 20.92
N ALA A 167 7.46 3.62 20.99
CA ALA A 167 6.56 4.51 21.70
C ALA A 167 6.85 4.47 23.22
N ARG A 168 6.99 5.62 23.85
CA ARG A 168 7.32 5.72 25.28
C ARG A 168 6.13 5.52 26.21
N ASN A 169 4.95 5.96 25.75
CA ASN A 169 3.75 6.03 26.58
C ASN A 169 2.60 5.16 26.03
N ALA A 170 2.88 4.36 24.99
CA ALA A 170 1.89 3.52 24.34
C ALA A 170 2.29 2.04 24.43
N LYS A 171 1.63 1.31 25.31
CA LYS A 171 1.82 -0.14 25.49
C LYS A 171 1.41 -0.89 24.23
N PRO A 172 2.16 -1.94 23.81
CA PRO A 172 1.70 -2.82 22.73
C PRO A 172 0.28 -3.33 22.94
N GLY A 173 -0.54 -3.27 21.88
CA GLY A 173 -1.93 -3.72 21.88
C GLY A 173 -2.98 -2.66 22.26
N VAL A 174 -2.57 -1.49 22.74
CA VAL A 174 -3.53 -0.48 23.29
C VAL A 174 -3.65 0.79 22.47
N TYR A 175 -2.68 1.11 21.61
CA TYR A 175 -2.62 2.38 20.92
C TYR A 175 -2.33 2.17 19.44
N PHE A 176 -3.13 2.75 18.58
CA PHE A 176 -2.90 2.73 17.13
C PHE A 176 -1.89 3.82 16.74
N GLN A 177 -0.87 3.41 16.02
CA GLN A 177 0.00 4.31 15.30
C GLN A 177 0.42 3.67 13.99
N TYR A 178 0.03 4.28 12.88
CA TYR A 178 0.45 3.82 11.58
C TYR A 178 1.98 3.90 11.46
N ALA A 179 2.62 2.77 11.15
CA ALA A 179 4.06 2.69 11.01
C ALA A 179 4.46 1.71 9.89
N ASN A 180 5.62 1.95 9.28
CA ASN A 180 6.21 1.09 8.25
C ASN A 180 7.16 0.05 8.84
N LEU A 181 7.86 0.40 9.90
CA LEU A 181 8.86 -0.47 10.54
C LEU A 181 8.31 -1.86 10.93
N PRO A 182 7.08 -2.00 11.48
CA PRO A 182 6.52 -3.32 11.80
C PRO A 182 6.52 -4.27 10.62
N TRP A 183 6.39 -3.79 9.41
CA TRP A 183 6.37 -4.61 8.19
C TRP A 183 7.74 -5.19 7.85
N GLY A 184 8.82 -4.47 8.14
CA GLY A 184 10.18 -5.01 8.06
C GLY A 184 10.40 -6.15 9.06
N VAL A 185 9.84 -6.02 10.28
CA VAL A 185 9.86 -7.11 11.29
C VAL A 185 9.03 -8.30 10.80
N ILE A 186 7.82 -8.08 10.27
CA ILE A 186 6.97 -9.11 9.66
C ILE A 186 7.73 -9.85 8.56
N GLY A 187 8.44 -9.13 7.67
CA GLY A 187 9.27 -9.73 6.64
C GLY A 187 10.31 -10.68 7.22
N SER A 188 11.03 -10.26 8.28
CA SER A 188 12.01 -11.12 8.95
C SER A 188 11.37 -12.33 9.63
N VAL A 189 10.19 -12.18 10.25
CA VAL A 189 9.43 -13.28 10.83
C VAL A 189 9.02 -14.30 9.76
N MET A 190 8.52 -13.82 8.62
CA MET A 190 8.14 -14.70 7.50
C MET A 190 9.35 -15.46 6.95
N GLU A 191 10.48 -14.81 6.80
CA GLU A 191 11.74 -15.43 6.38
C GLU A 191 12.24 -16.47 7.38
N SER A 192 12.15 -16.17 8.67
CA SER A 192 12.61 -17.06 9.74
C SER A 192 11.89 -18.41 9.71
N VAL A 193 10.56 -18.41 9.58
CA VAL A 193 9.77 -19.65 9.61
C VAL A 193 9.77 -20.44 8.30
N THR A 194 10.29 -19.83 7.22
CA THR A 194 10.30 -20.46 5.89
C THR A 194 11.69 -20.78 5.37
N GLY A 195 12.73 -20.13 5.87
CA GLY A 195 14.07 -20.19 5.32
C GLY A 195 14.20 -19.56 3.93
N GLU A 196 13.22 -18.78 3.49
CA GLU A 196 13.15 -18.22 2.14
C GLU A 196 13.13 -16.70 2.20
N ARG A 197 13.84 -16.05 1.28
CA ARG A 197 13.89 -14.58 1.16
C ARG A 197 12.51 -14.01 0.84
N PHE A 198 12.13 -12.93 1.52
CA PHE A 198 10.78 -12.37 1.51
C PHE A 198 10.20 -12.15 0.11
N ASP A 199 10.94 -11.54 -0.80
CA ASP A 199 10.46 -11.23 -2.16
C ASP A 199 10.12 -12.49 -2.98
N ARG A 200 10.93 -13.56 -2.84
CA ARG A 200 10.69 -14.87 -3.45
C ARG A 200 9.52 -15.59 -2.79
N LEU A 201 9.47 -15.52 -1.46
CA LEU A 201 8.38 -16.08 -0.68
C LEU A 201 7.03 -15.49 -1.07
N MET A 202 6.94 -14.18 -1.23
CA MET A 202 5.70 -13.50 -1.65
C MET A 202 5.28 -13.88 -3.07
N ARG A 203 6.24 -14.04 -3.98
CA ARG A 203 5.94 -14.57 -5.32
C ARG A 203 5.30 -15.95 -5.21
N ARG A 204 5.94 -16.89 -4.51
CA ARG A 204 5.46 -18.27 -4.36
C ARG A 204 4.13 -18.39 -3.61
N LEU A 205 3.92 -17.60 -2.56
CA LEU A 205 2.72 -17.70 -1.72
C LEU A 205 1.50 -16.97 -2.31
N VAL A 206 1.71 -15.86 -3.02
CA VAL A 206 0.62 -14.94 -3.42
C VAL A 206 0.57 -14.74 -4.93
N LEU A 207 1.67 -14.27 -5.55
CA LEU A 207 1.61 -13.81 -6.93
C LEU A 207 1.46 -14.97 -7.93
N ASP A 208 2.31 -15.99 -7.83
CA ASP A 208 2.28 -17.14 -8.74
C ASP A 208 0.98 -17.96 -8.64
N PRO A 209 0.44 -18.25 -7.42
CA PRO A 209 -0.83 -18.95 -7.31
C PRO A 209 -2.01 -18.24 -7.97
N MET A 210 -1.95 -16.92 -8.10
CA MET A 210 -2.95 -16.08 -8.74
C MET A 210 -2.56 -15.67 -10.17
N ALA A 211 -1.41 -16.13 -10.68
CA ALA A 211 -0.84 -15.75 -11.99
C ALA A 211 -0.73 -14.23 -12.16
N LEU A 212 -0.31 -13.51 -11.12
CA LEU A 212 -0.16 -12.05 -11.14
C LEU A 212 1.23 -11.66 -11.61
N PRO A 213 1.37 -10.93 -12.73
CA PRO A 213 2.60 -10.22 -13.07
C PRO A 213 2.92 -9.19 -11.98
N GLY A 214 4.20 -8.97 -11.72
CA GLY A 214 4.64 -8.00 -10.73
C GLY A 214 5.56 -8.59 -9.67
N GLY A 215 5.81 -7.85 -8.59
CA GLY A 215 6.71 -8.30 -7.52
C GLY A 215 7.24 -7.19 -6.64
N PHE A 216 8.02 -7.59 -5.62
CA PHE A 216 8.61 -6.66 -4.65
C PHE A 216 9.96 -6.08 -5.09
N HIS A 217 10.55 -6.62 -6.15
CA HIS A 217 11.79 -6.08 -6.73
C HIS A 217 11.72 -6.06 -8.25
N PRO A 218 12.03 -4.91 -8.91
CA PRO A 218 11.89 -4.81 -10.36
C PRO A 218 12.89 -5.68 -11.13
N ALA A 219 14.07 -6.00 -10.57
CA ALA A 219 15.01 -6.89 -11.23
C ALA A 219 14.53 -8.35 -11.38
N ASP A 220 13.53 -8.74 -10.58
CA ASP A 220 12.94 -10.08 -10.63
C ASP A 220 11.84 -10.21 -11.72
N LEU A 221 11.49 -9.08 -12.37
CA LEU A 221 10.50 -9.05 -13.43
C LEU A 221 11.11 -9.52 -14.76
N SER A 222 10.29 -10.12 -15.63
CA SER A 222 10.65 -10.35 -17.02
C SER A 222 10.89 -9.02 -17.75
N ASP A 223 11.58 -9.05 -18.89
CA ASP A 223 11.76 -7.82 -19.68
C ASP A 223 10.43 -7.22 -20.15
N ALA A 224 9.48 -8.08 -20.50
CA ALA A 224 8.13 -7.67 -20.90
C ALA A 224 7.37 -7.01 -19.73
N ASP A 225 7.45 -7.57 -18.52
CA ASP A 225 6.82 -7.00 -17.33
C ASP A 225 7.51 -5.71 -16.91
N LEU A 226 8.85 -5.67 -16.95
CA LEU A 226 9.63 -4.50 -16.60
C LEU A 226 9.32 -3.31 -17.53
N ALA A 227 9.11 -3.55 -18.82
CA ALA A 227 8.71 -2.53 -19.79
C ALA A 227 7.31 -1.94 -19.51
N ASN A 228 6.51 -2.62 -18.67
CA ASN A 228 5.19 -2.17 -18.23
C ASN A 228 5.21 -1.50 -16.86
N VAL A 229 6.35 -1.39 -16.19
CA VAL A 229 6.46 -0.63 -14.93
C VAL A 229 6.42 0.86 -15.24
N ALA A 230 5.51 1.57 -14.60
CA ALA A 230 5.42 3.02 -14.70
C ALA A 230 6.51 3.69 -13.86
N THR A 231 7.19 4.65 -14.45
CA THR A 231 8.00 5.62 -13.71
C THR A 231 7.07 6.53 -12.92
N LEU A 232 7.39 6.78 -11.65
CA LEU A 232 6.63 7.72 -10.83
C LEU A 232 7.24 9.12 -10.91
N TYR A 233 6.40 10.15 -10.98
CA TYR A 233 6.83 11.50 -11.27
C TYR A 233 6.35 12.54 -10.26
N ARG A 234 7.09 13.65 -10.19
CA ARG A 234 6.65 14.92 -9.62
C ARG A 234 7.09 16.06 -10.53
N LYS A 235 6.27 17.13 -10.67
CA LYS A 235 6.74 18.36 -11.29
C LYS A 235 7.51 19.18 -10.28
N ARG A 236 8.78 19.37 -10.53
CA ARG A 236 9.70 20.05 -9.62
C ARG A 236 10.68 20.94 -10.36
N THR A 237 11.31 21.82 -9.63
CA THR A 237 12.49 22.59 -10.04
C THR A 237 13.44 22.65 -8.87
N GLU A 238 14.68 23.02 -9.12
CA GLU A 238 15.68 23.24 -8.09
C GLU A 238 15.75 24.72 -7.73
N VAL A 239 15.68 25.02 -6.43
CA VAL A 239 15.88 26.36 -5.87
C VAL A 239 16.87 26.24 -4.72
N ASN A 240 18.04 26.91 -4.86
CA ASN A 240 19.12 26.87 -3.85
C ASN A 240 19.55 25.43 -3.46
N GLY A 241 19.69 24.54 -4.44
CA GLY A 241 20.10 23.14 -4.23
C GLY A 241 19.03 22.24 -3.62
N LYS A 242 17.76 22.71 -3.56
CA LYS A 242 16.63 21.93 -3.05
C LYS A 242 15.56 21.78 -4.13
N GLU A 243 15.06 20.57 -4.31
CA GLU A 243 13.87 20.34 -5.13
C GLU A 243 12.63 20.93 -4.47
N VAL A 244 11.90 21.76 -5.22
CA VAL A 244 10.63 22.36 -4.80
C VAL A 244 9.55 22.05 -5.84
N TRP A 245 8.29 21.99 -5.39
CA TRP A 245 7.17 21.82 -6.29
C TRP A 245 7.06 23.00 -7.27
N ASN A 246 6.88 22.67 -8.56
CA ASN A 246 6.68 23.66 -9.62
C ASN A 246 5.76 23.10 -10.70
N SER A 247 4.52 23.56 -10.73
CA SER A 247 3.51 23.10 -11.69
C SER A 247 3.87 23.42 -13.16
N SER A 248 4.70 24.43 -13.38
CA SER A 248 5.24 24.80 -14.70
C SER A 248 6.58 24.11 -15.00
N GLY A 249 7.16 23.41 -14.03
CA GLY A 249 8.43 22.68 -14.20
C GLY A 249 8.26 21.37 -14.99
N PRO A 250 9.38 20.69 -15.26
CA PRO A 250 9.35 19.38 -15.92
C PRO A 250 8.82 18.28 -14.99
N TRP A 251 8.38 17.19 -15.58
CA TRP A 251 8.18 15.92 -14.87
C TRP A 251 9.54 15.31 -14.52
N ILE A 252 9.85 15.17 -13.23
CA ILE A 252 11.09 14.57 -12.74
C ILE A 252 10.80 13.15 -12.25
N PRO A 253 11.48 12.13 -12.80
CA PRO A 253 11.39 10.76 -12.29
C PRO A 253 11.78 10.69 -10.82
N GLN A 254 10.95 10.04 -10.01
CA GLN A 254 11.21 9.83 -8.57
C GLN A 254 11.71 8.41 -8.30
N VAL A 255 11.12 7.43 -8.97
CA VAL A 255 11.46 6.01 -8.82
C VAL A 255 10.97 5.22 -10.03
N ASP A 256 11.56 4.05 -10.23
CA ASP A 256 11.22 3.08 -11.28
C ASP A 256 11.42 3.61 -12.72
N ASP A 257 12.36 4.54 -12.93
CA ASP A 257 12.82 4.87 -14.27
C ASP A 257 13.80 3.80 -14.76
N HIS A 258 13.31 2.88 -15.56
CA HIS A 258 14.10 1.80 -16.17
C HIS A 258 14.37 2.03 -17.66
N SER A 259 14.20 3.28 -18.15
CA SER A 259 14.34 3.62 -19.57
C SER A 259 15.76 3.49 -20.09
N LYS A 260 16.76 3.71 -19.23
CA LYS A 260 18.18 3.68 -19.60
C LYS A 260 18.89 2.40 -19.21
N GLN A 261 18.45 1.74 -18.16
CA GLN A 261 19.13 0.59 -17.60
C GLN A 261 18.16 -0.34 -16.87
N ARG A 262 18.31 -1.64 -17.10
CA ARG A 262 17.64 -2.65 -16.30
C ARG A 262 18.12 -2.55 -14.84
N PRO A 263 17.20 -2.59 -13.85
CA PRO A 263 17.63 -2.61 -12.45
C PRO A 263 18.51 -3.82 -12.18
N ALA A 264 19.62 -3.57 -11.47
CA ALA A 264 20.51 -4.65 -11.07
C ALA A 264 19.80 -5.61 -10.11
N PRO A 265 20.07 -6.91 -10.20
CA PRO A 265 19.68 -7.85 -9.17
C PRO A 265 20.20 -7.39 -7.81
N ARG A 266 19.43 -7.63 -6.75
CA ARG A 266 19.93 -7.35 -5.40
C ARG A 266 21.11 -8.26 -5.11
N ALA A 267 22.32 -7.69 -5.20
CA ALA A 267 23.53 -8.35 -4.71
C ALA A 267 23.51 -8.26 -3.18
N LEU A 268 23.11 -9.33 -2.55
CA LEU A 268 23.10 -9.49 -1.09
C LEU A 268 23.91 -10.72 -0.69
N PRO A 269 25.23 -10.78 -1.04
CA PRO A 269 26.03 -11.99 -0.84
C PRO A 269 26.15 -12.38 0.62
N ASP A 270 26.13 -11.39 1.53
CA ASP A 270 26.28 -11.60 2.97
C ASP A 270 24.93 -11.59 3.71
N TYR A 271 23.80 -11.47 3.00
CA TYR A 271 22.50 -11.42 3.65
C TYR A 271 22.15 -12.75 4.30
N LYS A 272 21.98 -12.71 5.59
CA LYS A 272 21.42 -13.83 6.35
C LYS A 272 19.92 -13.69 6.43
N ILE A 273 19.21 -14.70 5.99
CA ILE A 273 17.73 -14.76 6.02
C ILE A 273 17.23 -14.41 7.43
N SER A 274 16.17 -13.63 7.51
CA SER A 274 15.51 -13.11 8.71
C SER A 274 16.22 -11.99 9.47
N THR A 275 17.42 -11.57 9.07
CA THR A 275 18.13 -10.54 9.83
C THR A 275 17.64 -9.12 9.55
N ASN A 276 17.18 -8.81 8.33
CA ASN A 276 16.72 -7.48 7.94
C ASN A 276 15.66 -7.52 6.83
N GLY A 277 14.42 -7.83 7.19
CA GLY A 277 13.29 -7.85 6.24
C GLY A 277 12.96 -6.50 5.63
N THR A 278 13.47 -5.36 6.18
CA THR A 278 13.25 -4.03 5.62
C THR A 278 13.81 -3.87 4.21
N LEU A 279 14.88 -4.62 3.89
CA LEU A 279 15.55 -4.58 2.58
C LEU A 279 14.60 -4.90 1.42
N PHE A 280 13.56 -5.68 1.66
CA PHE A 280 12.63 -6.12 0.61
C PHE A 280 11.39 -5.24 0.49
N GLY A 281 11.21 -4.29 1.41
CA GLY A 281 10.13 -3.31 1.41
C GLY A 281 8.74 -3.92 1.51
N PRO A 282 8.46 -4.79 2.50
CA PRO A 282 7.14 -5.40 2.68
C PRO A 282 6.00 -4.38 2.79
N GLN A 283 6.32 -3.19 3.29
CA GLN A 283 5.38 -2.08 3.50
C GLN A 283 5.00 -1.32 2.23
N GLY A 284 5.81 -1.40 1.12
CA GLY A 284 5.63 -0.43 0.05
C GLY A 284 6.24 -0.76 -1.31
N ASN A 285 6.92 -1.90 -1.47
CA ASN A 285 7.70 -2.17 -2.68
C ASN A 285 7.02 -3.08 -3.71
N CYS A 286 5.77 -3.48 -3.53
CA CYS A 286 5.09 -4.30 -4.52
C CYS A 286 4.75 -3.47 -5.76
N ARG A 287 4.89 -4.07 -6.95
CA ARG A 287 4.44 -3.51 -8.23
C ARG A 287 3.36 -4.39 -8.79
N LEU A 288 2.20 -3.79 -9.04
CA LEU A 288 1.04 -4.45 -9.64
C LEU A 288 0.30 -3.46 -10.54
N SER A 289 -0.43 -3.99 -11.51
CA SER A 289 -1.38 -3.22 -12.29
C SER A 289 -2.74 -3.10 -11.56
N ALA A 290 -3.60 -2.18 -12.02
CA ALA A 290 -4.96 -2.09 -11.50
C ALA A 290 -5.73 -3.42 -11.71
N ALA A 291 -5.50 -4.11 -12.82
CA ALA A 291 -6.06 -5.44 -13.07
C ALA A 291 -5.54 -6.48 -12.06
N GLY A 292 -4.24 -6.47 -11.76
CA GLY A 292 -3.67 -7.37 -10.75
C GLY A 292 -4.23 -7.13 -9.35
N LEU A 293 -4.42 -5.86 -8.96
CA LEU A 293 -5.09 -5.51 -7.71
C LEU A 293 -6.56 -5.92 -7.70
N ALA A 294 -7.26 -5.82 -8.84
CA ALA A 294 -8.66 -6.25 -8.95
C ALA A 294 -8.80 -7.78 -8.76
N GLU A 295 -7.87 -8.59 -9.23
CA GLU A 295 -7.87 -10.03 -8.98
C GLU A 295 -7.74 -10.34 -7.47
N ILE A 296 -6.87 -9.60 -6.75
CA ILE A 296 -6.75 -9.71 -5.28
C ILE A 296 -8.06 -9.29 -4.61
N MET A 297 -8.61 -8.15 -5.01
CA MET A 297 -9.86 -7.63 -4.48
C MET A 297 -11.03 -8.60 -4.70
N LEU A 298 -11.18 -9.12 -5.90
CA LEU A 298 -12.20 -10.11 -6.25
C LEU A 298 -12.02 -11.42 -5.46
N MET A 299 -10.80 -11.88 -5.25
CA MET A 299 -10.48 -13.04 -4.43
C MET A 299 -10.95 -12.83 -2.98
N LEU A 300 -10.66 -11.65 -2.39
CA LEU A 300 -11.12 -11.32 -1.03
C LEU A 300 -12.65 -11.22 -0.94
N MET A 301 -13.31 -10.63 -1.95
CA MET A 301 -14.78 -10.54 -2.02
C MET A 301 -15.46 -11.89 -2.37
N ASN A 302 -14.69 -12.90 -2.73
CA ASN A 302 -15.16 -14.26 -3.04
C ASN A 302 -14.61 -15.28 -2.04
N ASP A 303 -14.56 -14.88 -0.75
CA ASP A 303 -14.18 -15.74 0.37
C ASP A 303 -12.87 -16.50 0.17
N GLY A 304 -11.90 -15.83 -0.48
CA GLY A 304 -10.56 -16.38 -0.71
C GLY A 304 -10.41 -17.25 -1.95
N VAL A 305 -11.43 -17.31 -2.82
CA VAL A 305 -11.40 -18.09 -4.07
C VAL A 305 -11.08 -17.21 -5.27
N HIS A 306 -10.01 -17.56 -5.99
CA HIS A 306 -9.59 -16.92 -7.23
C HIS A 306 -9.76 -17.91 -8.40
N ARG A 307 -10.65 -17.61 -9.36
CA ARG A 307 -10.88 -18.44 -10.56
C ARG A 307 -11.06 -19.93 -10.26
N GLY A 308 -11.84 -20.24 -9.22
CA GLY A 308 -12.11 -21.60 -8.76
C GLY A 308 -11.01 -22.24 -7.90
N LYS A 309 -9.89 -21.56 -7.68
CA LYS A 309 -8.80 -22.01 -6.82
C LYS A 309 -8.86 -21.32 -5.44
N VAL A 310 -8.83 -22.10 -4.39
CA VAL A 310 -8.74 -21.55 -3.02
C VAL A 310 -7.34 -20.99 -2.79
N ILE A 311 -7.24 -19.68 -2.62
CA ILE A 311 -6.01 -18.97 -2.25
C ILE A 311 -5.94 -18.89 -0.71
N LEU A 312 -7.01 -18.45 -0.06
CA LEU A 312 -7.18 -18.44 1.39
C LEU A 312 -8.50 -19.13 1.76
N LYS A 313 -8.58 -19.69 2.94
CA LYS A 313 -9.85 -20.23 3.46
C LYS A 313 -10.81 -19.08 3.80
N PRO A 314 -12.14 -19.29 3.72
CA PRO A 314 -13.12 -18.27 4.10
C PRO A 314 -12.93 -17.72 5.52
N ALA A 315 -12.65 -18.60 6.49
CA ALA A 315 -12.39 -18.19 7.88
C ALA A 315 -11.14 -17.30 8.00
N THR A 316 -10.13 -17.52 7.16
CA THR A 316 -8.89 -16.73 7.14
C THR A 316 -9.15 -15.32 6.56
N VAL A 317 -9.95 -15.23 5.49
CA VAL A 317 -10.39 -13.95 4.92
C VAL A 317 -11.24 -13.19 5.95
N ALA A 318 -12.19 -13.87 6.60
CA ALA A 318 -13.02 -13.26 7.64
C ALA A 318 -12.17 -12.72 8.81
N GLU A 319 -11.14 -13.48 9.25
CA GLU A 319 -10.22 -13.01 10.29
C GLU A 319 -9.36 -11.81 9.83
N MET A 320 -8.90 -11.82 8.57
CA MET A 320 -8.14 -10.71 7.99
C MET A 320 -8.96 -9.42 7.93
N LEU A 321 -10.25 -9.53 7.57
CA LEU A 321 -11.16 -8.38 7.47
C LEU A 321 -11.83 -8.02 8.79
N ARG A 322 -11.70 -8.85 9.83
CA ARG A 322 -12.26 -8.55 11.15
C ARG A 322 -11.62 -7.29 11.73
N GLU A 323 -12.42 -6.41 12.31
CA GLU A 323 -11.95 -5.22 12.99
C GLU A 323 -11.06 -5.60 14.19
N GLN A 324 -9.83 -5.08 14.20
CA GLN A 324 -8.84 -5.29 15.27
C GLN A 324 -8.73 -4.03 16.14
N TRP A 325 -8.95 -2.88 15.57
CA TRP A 325 -8.87 -1.60 16.25
C TRP A 325 -9.88 -0.62 15.65
N ARG A 326 -10.44 0.23 16.51
CA ARG A 326 -11.30 1.36 16.14
C ARG A 326 -10.98 2.57 17.01
N HIS A 327 -10.96 3.75 16.41
CA HIS A 327 -10.89 5.01 17.14
C HIS A 327 -12.11 5.19 18.03
N ASN A 328 -11.90 5.48 19.31
CA ASN A 328 -12.99 5.52 20.32
C ASN A 328 -13.66 6.89 20.44
N GLY A 329 -13.37 7.87 19.59
CA GLY A 329 -13.93 9.22 19.63
C GLY A 329 -13.43 10.11 20.77
N LYS A 330 -12.59 9.59 21.69
CA LYS A 330 -11.98 10.37 22.75
C LYS A 330 -10.66 10.93 22.23
N GLY A 331 -10.28 12.07 22.74
CA GLY A 331 -9.11 12.79 22.24
C GLY A 331 -7.83 11.96 22.13
N GLU A 332 -6.89 12.45 21.40
CA GLU A 332 -5.66 11.80 20.95
C GLU A 332 -4.72 11.34 22.07
N LYS A 333 -4.92 11.83 23.28
CA LYS A 333 -4.08 11.51 24.44
C LYS A 333 -4.51 10.23 25.18
N VAL A 334 -5.55 9.56 24.71
CA VAL A 334 -6.06 8.34 25.35
C VAL A 334 -5.47 7.12 24.66
N ALA A 335 -4.57 6.44 25.33
CA ALA A 335 -3.98 5.19 24.86
C ALA A 335 -5.09 4.19 24.47
N GLY A 336 -4.92 3.54 23.33
CA GLY A 336 -5.89 2.57 22.80
C GLY A 336 -7.12 3.16 22.11
N GLY A 337 -7.21 4.49 21.99
CA GLY A 337 -8.40 5.10 21.45
C GLY A 337 -8.17 6.21 20.44
N SER A 338 -6.96 6.50 20.11
CA SER A 338 -6.58 7.66 19.32
C SER A 338 -5.65 7.29 18.18
N ASN A 339 -5.67 8.08 17.12
CA ASN A 339 -4.66 8.04 16.08
C ASN A 339 -3.48 8.98 16.40
N GLY A 340 -3.55 9.69 17.48
CA GLY A 340 -2.49 10.63 17.88
C GLY A 340 -1.35 9.95 18.62
N ASP A 341 -0.17 10.55 18.60
CA ASP A 341 0.95 10.09 19.36
C ASP A 341 0.86 10.58 20.82
N PRO A 342 0.91 9.68 21.81
CA PRO A 342 0.93 10.07 23.21
C PRO A 342 2.15 10.91 23.59
N ASN A 343 3.19 10.95 22.76
CA ASN A 343 4.35 11.82 22.93
C ASN A 343 4.16 13.21 22.32
N GLY A 344 3.00 13.49 21.70
CA GLY A 344 2.69 14.77 21.09
C GLY A 344 3.14 14.90 19.62
N GLU A 345 3.63 13.84 19.02
CA GLU A 345 3.96 13.79 17.59
C GLU A 345 2.70 13.41 16.78
N ALA A 346 2.49 14.08 15.66
CA ALA A 346 1.38 13.78 14.78
C ALA A 346 1.61 12.43 14.10
N ASP A 347 0.59 11.57 14.14
CA ASP A 347 0.55 10.32 13.43
C ASP A 347 0.12 10.53 11.97
N PHE A 348 0.61 9.70 11.04
CA PHE A 348 0.20 9.78 9.65
C PHE A 348 -1.33 9.62 9.53
N GLY A 349 -1.98 10.64 8.99
CA GLY A 349 -3.43 10.70 8.86
C GLY A 349 -4.21 11.11 10.12
N SER A 350 -3.56 11.28 11.28
CA SER A 350 -4.24 11.67 12.52
C SER A 350 -4.86 13.06 12.44
N ALA A 351 -4.14 14.04 11.92
CA ALA A 351 -4.63 15.40 11.76
C ALA A 351 -5.85 15.47 10.83
N ARG A 352 -5.91 14.60 9.83
CA ARG A 352 -7.01 14.48 8.86
C ARG A 352 -8.05 13.42 9.24
N ARG A 353 -7.85 12.71 10.32
CA ARG A 353 -8.72 11.63 10.83
C ARG A 353 -9.09 10.62 9.75
N LEU A 354 -8.12 10.28 8.89
CA LEU A 354 -8.32 9.38 7.76
C LEU A 354 -8.38 7.92 8.21
N MET A 355 -7.72 7.56 9.32
CA MET A 355 -7.63 6.20 9.83
C MET A 355 -8.47 6.05 11.09
N ASN A 356 -9.68 5.49 10.98
CA ASN A 356 -10.63 5.39 12.08
C ASN A 356 -10.90 3.95 12.54
N ALA A 357 -10.62 2.95 11.71
CA ALA A 357 -10.69 1.54 12.07
C ALA A 357 -9.77 0.69 11.20
N TRP A 358 -9.30 -0.43 11.74
CA TRP A 358 -8.30 -1.26 11.11
C TRP A 358 -8.53 -2.74 11.34
N GLY A 359 -8.31 -3.56 10.29
CA GLY A 359 -8.24 -5.01 10.34
C GLY A 359 -6.78 -5.51 10.35
N LEU A 360 -6.50 -6.69 9.82
CA LEU A 360 -5.14 -7.16 9.61
C LEU A 360 -4.62 -6.68 8.25
N GLY A 361 -3.75 -5.67 8.26
CA GLY A 361 -3.17 -5.08 7.06
C GLY A 361 -4.15 -4.41 6.11
N ASN A 362 -5.33 -4.05 6.58
CA ASN A 362 -6.33 -3.31 5.84
C ASN A 362 -7.05 -2.28 6.71
N GLN A 363 -7.37 -1.14 6.10
CA GLN A 363 -8.17 -0.09 6.69
C GLN A 363 -9.66 -0.42 6.52
N HIS A 364 -10.48 -0.04 7.51
CA HIS A 364 -11.93 0.02 7.39
C HIS A 364 -12.36 1.48 7.21
N PHE A 365 -13.03 1.77 6.12
CA PHE A 365 -13.58 3.08 5.80
C PHE A 365 -15.00 3.14 6.32
N LEU A 366 -15.23 3.96 7.36
CA LEU A 366 -16.47 4.00 8.13
C LEU A 366 -17.48 5.02 7.61
N ASP A 367 -17.13 5.77 6.56
CA ASP A 367 -17.94 6.87 6.00
C ASP A 367 -18.05 8.08 6.96
N ILE A 368 -17.00 8.33 7.75
CA ILE A 368 -16.89 9.52 8.58
C ILE A 368 -16.52 10.71 7.69
N THR A 369 -17.20 11.85 7.89
CA THR A 369 -16.99 13.05 7.07
C THR A 369 -16.74 14.31 7.91
N GLY A 370 -16.01 15.24 7.33
CA GLY A 370 -15.74 16.57 7.80
C GLY A 370 -14.90 17.33 6.75
N ALA A 371 -14.85 18.64 6.81
CA ALA A 371 -14.05 19.45 5.88
C ALA A 371 -12.56 19.10 6.03
N GLY A 372 -11.98 18.46 5.01
CA GLY A 372 -10.58 18.03 5.00
C GLY A 372 -10.23 16.94 6.00
N ASN A 373 -11.23 16.25 6.58
CA ASN A 373 -10.97 15.13 7.48
C ASN A 373 -12.03 14.03 7.39
N GLY A 374 -11.70 12.84 7.94
CA GLY A 374 -12.54 11.65 7.91
C GLY A 374 -12.17 10.69 6.78
N ASP A 375 -12.87 9.58 6.71
CA ASP A 375 -12.56 8.46 5.80
C ASP A 375 -13.65 8.22 4.75
N ARG A 376 -14.51 9.22 4.50
CA ARG A 376 -15.56 9.15 3.48
C ARG A 376 -14.94 9.03 2.08
N LEU A 377 -15.36 8.03 1.32
CA LEU A 377 -14.81 7.72 0.00
C LEU A 377 -15.57 8.38 -1.15
N VAL A 378 -16.85 8.67 -0.97
CA VAL A 378 -17.74 9.25 -2.00
C VAL A 378 -18.52 10.42 -1.43
N ARG A 379 -18.74 11.46 -2.23
CA ARG A 379 -19.35 12.72 -1.78
C ARG A 379 -20.71 12.52 -1.11
N ALA A 380 -21.58 11.72 -1.70
CA ALA A 380 -22.91 11.45 -1.17
C ALA A 380 -22.92 10.64 0.12
N GLY A 381 -21.77 10.01 0.50
CA GLY A 381 -21.72 9.05 1.59
C GLY A 381 -22.42 7.74 1.27
N GLY A 382 -22.57 6.90 2.30
CA GLY A 382 -23.25 5.61 2.19
C GLY A 382 -22.39 4.45 1.66
N TYR A 383 -21.14 4.69 1.28
CA TYR A 383 -20.21 3.64 0.83
C TYR A 383 -19.17 3.36 1.91
N ARG A 384 -19.37 2.28 2.66
CA ARG A 384 -18.37 1.74 3.59
C ARG A 384 -17.53 0.70 2.88
N ALA A 385 -16.23 0.66 3.18
CA ALA A 385 -15.33 -0.23 2.48
C ALA A 385 -14.20 -0.74 3.38
N TYR A 386 -13.51 -1.74 2.88
CA TYR A 386 -12.24 -2.27 3.35
C TYR A 386 -11.18 -1.99 2.28
N GLY A 387 -9.92 -1.99 2.64
CA GLY A 387 -8.85 -1.85 1.65
C GLY A 387 -7.63 -1.14 2.18
N HIS A 388 -6.91 -0.48 1.31
CA HIS A 388 -5.73 0.29 1.68
C HIS A 388 -5.48 1.44 0.70
N LEU A 389 -5.00 2.55 1.22
CA LEU A 389 -4.46 3.66 0.44
C LEU A 389 -2.95 3.52 0.28
N GLY A 390 -2.37 4.21 -0.67
CA GLY A 390 -0.93 4.25 -0.88
C GLY A 390 -0.42 5.64 -1.23
N ASP A 391 0.72 5.98 -0.66
CA ASP A 391 1.39 7.27 -0.87
C ASP A 391 2.90 7.07 -0.84
N ALA A 392 3.56 7.26 -1.96
CA ALA A 392 5.02 7.29 -2.04
C ALA A 392 5.51 7.81 -3.40
N TRP A 393 6.60 8.57 -3.41
CA TRP A 393 7.34 8.91 -4.63
C TRP A 393 6.53 9.64 -5.71
N GLY A 394 5.47 10.33 -5.34
CA GLY A 394 4.54 10.98 -6.27
C GLY A 394 3.33 10.12 -6.63
N LEU A 395 3.32 8.83 -6.27
CA LEU A 395 2.13 8.00 -6.39
C LEU A 395 1.12 8.32 -5.29
N LYS A 396 -0.14 8.37 -5.67
CA LYS A 396 -1.29 8.17 -4.77
C LYS A 396 -2.10 6.99 -5.33
N SER A 397 -2.54 6.11 -4.47
CA SER A 397 -3.26 4.91 -4.88
C SER A 397 -4.32 4.50 -3.87
N ALA A 398 -5.34 3.80 -4.33
CA ALA A 398 -6.31 3.12 -3.50
C ALA A 398 -6.73 1.79 -4.11
N MET A 399 -6.98 0.84 -3.23
CA MET A 399 -7.79 -0.34 -3.49
C MET A 399 -8.80 -0.43 -2.37
N VAL A 400 -10.07 -0.12 -2.66
CA VAL A 400 -11.18 -0.09 -1.69
C VAL A 400 -12.33 -0.95 -2.19
N PHE A 401 -12.95 -1.74 -1.31
CA PHE A 401 -14.02 -2.65 -1.68
C PHE A 401 -14.98 -2.92 -0.53
N ASN A 402 -16.21 -3.22 -0.87
CA ASN A 402 -17.23 -3.70 0.07
C ASN A 402 -17.48 -5.19 -0.20
N PRO A 403 -17.13 -6.11 0.72
CA PRO A 403 -17.31 -7.54 0.48
C PRO A 403 -18.78 -7.98 0.47
N PHE A 404 -19.69 -7.19 1.04
CA PHE A 404 -21.12 -7.52 1.10
C PHE A 404 -21.86 -7.16 -0.19
N SER A 405 -21.69 -5.94 -0.72
CA SER A 405 -22.23 -5.55 -2.03
C SER A 405 -21.37 -6.09 -3.18
N ARG A 406 -20.14 -6.50 -2.88
CA ARG A 406 -19.13 -6.94 -3.84
C ARG A 406 -18.78 -5.86 -4.86
N ASP A 407 -18.76 -4.61 -4.41
CA ASP A 407 -18.36 -3.45 -5.18
C ASP A 407 -16.96 -3.01 -4.78
N GLY A 408 -16.23 -2.42 -5.70
CA GLY A 408 -14.89 -1.93 -5.39
C GLY A 408 -14.36 -0.95 -6.42
N MET A 409 -13.36 -0.19 -5.99
CA MET A 409 -12.70 0.83 -6.80
C MET A 409 -11.19 0.79 -6.59
N ILE A 410 -10.47 0.99 -7.67
CA ILE A 410 -9.02 1.09 -7.69
C ILE A 410 -8.63 2.33 -8.47
N TYR A 411 -7.69 3.09 -7.94
CA TYR A 411 -6.93 4.07 -8.73
C TYR A 411 -5.44 3.98 -8.40
N LEU A 412 -4.62 4.24 -9.42
CA LEU A 412 -3.16 4.34 -9.35
C LEU A 412 -2.74 5.59 -10.11
N ILE A 413 -2.31 6.64 -9.40
CA ILE A 413 -1.82 7.89 -9.98
C ILE A 413 -0.30 7.80 -10.07
N GLY A 414 0.27 7.97 -11.28
CA GLY A 414 1.73 7.83 -11.50
C GLY A 414 2.55 9.07 -11.15
N GLY A 415 1.90 10.19 -10.88
CA GLY A 415 2.62 11.42 -10.48
C GLY A 415 1.74 12.65 -10.45
N HIS A 416 2.19 13.63 -9.67
CA HIS A 416 1.49 14.88 -9.41
C HIS A 416 2.25 16.09 -9.94
N GLY A 417 1.53 17.03 -10.57
CA GLY A 417 2.10 18.28 -11.06
C GLY A 417 2.17 19.37 -10.00
N VAL A 418 1.41 19.24 -8.92
CA VAL A 418 1.43 20.17 -7.77
C VAL A 418 1.50 19.34 -6.48
N ASP A 419 1.91 19.99 -5.40
CA ASP A 419 1.89 19.36 -4.08
C ASP A 419 0.45 19.05 -3.67
N PRO A 420 0.09 17.78 -3.47
CA PRO A 420 -1.25 17.41 -3.02
C PRO A 420 -1.66 18.07 -1.70
N GLU A 421 -0.71 18.36 -0.81
CA GLU A 421 -0.95 19.02 0.48
C GLU A 421 -1.63 20.40 0.33
N THR A 422 -1.45 21.05 -0.83
CA THR A 422 -2.07 22.36 -1.12
C THR A 422 -3.56 22.25 -1.47
N THR A 423 -4.07 21.05 -1.66
CA THR A 423 -5.45 20.79 -2.10
C THR A 423 -6.10 19.68 -1.27
N PRO A 424 -6.37 19.95 0.02
CA PRO A 424 -7.04 19.00 0.91
C PRO A 424 -8.42 18.66 0.37
N GLY A 425 -8.94 17.51 0.79
CA GLY A 425 -10.28 17.04 0.45
C GLY A 425 -11.38 17.98 0.95
N GLU A 426 -12.53 17.88 0.33
CA GLU A 426 -13.72 18.65 0.74
C GLU A 426 -14.50 17.95 1.85
N TYR A 427 -14.53 16.62 1.84
CA TYR A 427 -15.37 15.82 2.72
C TYR A 427 -14.62 14.65 3.38
N SER A 428 -13.32 14.55 3.16
CA SER A 428 -12.47 13.50 3.75
C SER A 428 -11.06 14.01 4.05
N GLY A 429 -10.25 13.19 4.70
CA GLY A 429 -8.83 13.40 4.88
C GLY A 429 -7.97 13.05 3.65
N MET A 430 -8.55 12.61 2.56
CA MET A 430 -7.88 12.44 1.27
C MET A 430 -7.63 13.79 0.59
N TYR A 431 -6.95 13.78 -0.56
CA TYR A 431 -6.77 14.99 -1.36
C TYR A 431 -7.88 15.13 -2.40
N ARG A 432 -8.10 16.35 -2.86
CA ARG A 432 -9.20 16.71 -3.76
C ARG A 432 -9.30 15.85 -5.03
N HIS A 433 -8.18 15.53 -5.65
CA HIS A 433 -8.18 14.70 -6.86
C HIS A 433 -8.52 13.23 -6.58
N GLU A 434 -8.13 12.69 -5.40
CA GLU A 434 -8.50 11.34 -4.98
C GLU A 434 -10.01 11.24 -4.76
N GLU A 435 -10.60 12.22 -4.07
CA GLU A 435 -12.05 12.33 -3.89
C GLU A 435 -12.78 12.38 -5.24
N LYS A 436 -12.31 13.22 -6.19
CA LYS A 436 -12.91 13.34 -7.53
C LYS A 436 -12.88 12.03 -8.30
N ILE A 437 -11.75 11.29 -8.23
CA ILE A 437 -11.60 9.99 -8.92
C ILE A 437 -12.58 8.96 -8.32
N LEU A 438 -12.60 8.81 -7.00
CA LEU A 438 -13.48 7.85 -6.33
C LEU A 438 -14.96 8.19 -6.54
N ASP A 439 -15.32 9.45 -6.43
CA ASP A 439 -16.69 9.92 -6.65
C ASP A 439 -17.16 9.66 -8.09
N ALA A 440 -16.32 9.95 -9.09
CA ALA A 440 -16.60 9.65 -10.49
C ALA A 440 -16.74 8.13 -10.75
N LEU A 441 -15.82 7.30 -10.23
CA LEU A 441 -15.91 5.85 -10.36
C LEU A 441 -17.18 5.31 -9.71
N TYR A 442 -17.53 5.80 -8.52
CA TYR A 442 -18.72 5.35 -7.82
C TYR A 442 -20.00 5.75 -8.54
N THR A 443 -20.15 7.05 -8.82
CA THR A 443 -21.41 7.61 -9.36
C THR A 443 -21.66 7.26 -10.82
N LEU A 444 -20.60 7.01 -11.61
CA LEU A 444 -20.73 6.75 -13.04
C LEU A 444 -20.50 5.29 -13.46
N ALA A 445 -19.95 4.44 -12.56
CA ALA A 445 -19.72 3.03 -12.88
C ALA A 445 -20.26 2.06 -11.83
N VAL A 446 -20.02 2.30 -10.54
CA VAL A 446 -20.45 1.37 -9.48
C VAL A 446 -21.94 1.54 -9.17
N ASN A 447 -22.39 2.76 -8.95
CA ASN A 447 -23.77 3.10 -8.60
C ASN A 447 -24.32 4.25 -9.46
N PRO A 448 -24.40 4.07 -10.80
CA PRO A 448 -24.94 5.11 -11.69
C PRO A 448 -26.41 5.38 -11.32
N ALA A 449 -26.76 6.67 -11.25
CA ALA A 449 -28.17 7.07 -11.16
C ALA A 449 -28.94 6.44 -12.31
N GLN A 450 -30.10 5.86 -12.01
CA GLN A 450 -30.97 5.25 -13.02
C GLN A 450 -31.60 6.31 -13.92
#